data_a6c6141ef394a0868de2e9d769a4a8a9
#
_entry.id   a6c6141ef394a0868de2e9d769a4a8a9
#
_cell.length_a   1.000
_cell.length_b   1.000
_cell.length_c   1.000
_cell.angle_alpha   90.00
_cell.angle_beta   90.00
_cell.angle_gamma   90.00
#
_symmetry.space_group_name_H-M   'P 1'
#
loop_
_entity.id
_entity.type
_entity.pdbx_description
1 polymer ?
#
loop_
_entity_poly.entity_id
_entity_poly.type
_entity_poly.pdbx_seq_one_letter_code
_entity_poly.pdbx_strand_id
1 'polypeptide(L)'
;MKQYQNIENHVDGTIAGVKCGEPMTFEQADGGRVNPFFEDGCQGKLIGYRHNCQTCVAVYVARRKGYDVRALPNLNNKNIYSLSHNTTLAFVNQNGEHPTEKPKGHYQKTLDFLNTEVSENRVYSLCFQWKGRRDGHIVVAERMGGKVVVYDPQTNKQYKDNEITQLLSRTNNLRLADLTDYSLDEKFCDSIMKGA
;
A
#
# COMPACT_ATOMS: atom_id res chain seq x y z
N MET A 1 11.80 -20.71 1.56
CA MET A 1 12.38 -19.81 2.58
C MET A 1 13.44 -18.85 2.02
N LYS A 2 13.41 -18.45 0.73
CA LYS A 2 14.34 -17.49 0.11
C LYS A 2 13.64 -16.24 -0.46
N GLN A 3 12.34 -16.01 -0.15
CA GLN A 3 11.53 -14.97 -0.81
C GLN A 3 11.66 -13.56 -0.21
N TYR A 4 12.49 -13.34 0.83
CA TYR A 4 12.44 -12.08 1.59
C TYR A 4 13.80 -11.44 1.85
N GLN A 5 14.88 -11.94 1.25
CA GLN A 5 16.25 -11.45 1.51
C GLN A 5 16.53 -10.03 0.98
N ASN A 6 15.67 -9.46 0.12
CA ASN A 6 15.91 -8.12 -0.45
C ASN A 6 15.18 -6.98 0.29
N ILE A 7 14.53 -7.26 1.43
CA ILE A 7 13.94 -6.21 2.29
C ILE A 7 14.91 -5.82 3.42
N GLU A 8 16.13 -6.32 3.41
CA GLU A 8 17.10 -6.28 4.51
C GLU A 8 17.82 -4.94 4.75
N ASN A 9 17.45 -3.85 4.13
CA ASN A 9 18.01 -2.55 4.50
C ASN A 9 17.22 -1.93 5.66
N HIS A 10 17.13 -2.67 6.78
CA HIS A 10 16.56 -2.13 8.00
C HIS A 10 17.64 -1.54 8.90
N VAL A 11 17.57 -0.25 9.06
CA VAL A 11 18.02 0.41 10.27
C VAL A 11 17.17 -0.15 11.42
N ASP A 12 17.77 -0.50 12.54
CA ASP A 12 17.09 -0.83 13.81
C ASP A 12 16.20 0.36 14.23
N GLY A 13 15.04 0.46 13.64
CA GLY A 13 14.14 1.59 13.79
C GLY A 13 12.90 1.25 14.58
N THR A 14 12.34 2.26 15.20
CA THR A 14 11.03 2.19 15.85
C THR A 14 10.06 3.05 15.03
N ILE A 15 8.93 2.48 14.62
CA ILE A 15 7.87 3.19 13.90
C ILE A 15 6.61 3.17 14.76
N ALA A 16 6.02 4.33 15.03
CA ALA A 16 4.81 4.47 15.86
C ALA A 16 4.95 3.74 17.22
N GLY A 17 6.14 3.78 17.84
CA GLY A 17 6.46 3.10 19.09
C GLY A 17 6.67 1.58 18.97
N VAL A 18 6.64 1.02 17.77
CA VAL A 18 6.82 -0.42 17.52
C VAL A 18 8.21 -0.68 16.98
N LYS A 19 8.97 -1.58 17.61
CA LYS A 19 10.27 -2.03 17.12
C LYS A 19 10.11 -2.90 15.90
N CYS A 20 11.08 -2.82 14.98
CA CYS A 20 11.18 -3.72 13.85
C CYS A 20 11.42 -5.15 14.36
N GLY A 21 10.62 -6.09 13.86
CA GLY A 21 10.79 -7.53 14.04
C GLY A 21 11.17 -8.19 12.72
N GLU A 22 10.93 -9.49 12.62
CA GLU A 22 11.16 -10.22 11.38
C GLU A 22 10.21 -9.76 10.27
N PRO A 23 10.67 -9.65 9.02
CA PRO A 23 9.81 -9.37 7.87
C PRO A 23 8.64 -10.33 7.78
N MET A 24 7.45 -9.80 7.59
CA MET A 24 6.23 -10.62 7.49
C MET A 24 6.02 -11.14 6.08
N THR A 25 5.54 -12.38 5.97
CA THR A 25 5.00 -12.90 4.71
C THR A 25 3.77 -12.11 4.29
N PHE A 26 3.31 -12.31 3.05
CA PHE A 26 2.06 -11.71 2.59
C PHE A 26 0.90 -12.05 3.53
N GLU A 27 0.73 -13.31 3.89
CA GLU A 27 -0.35 -13.80 4.75
C GLU A 27 -0.28 -13.24 6.18
N GLN A 28 0.94 -13.02 6.69
CA GLN A 28 1.14 -12.41 8.01
C GLN A 28 0.85 -10.90 8.01
N ALA A 29 1.18 -10.22 6.91
CA ALA A 29 0.97 -8.77 6.79
C ALA A 29 -0.50 -8.42 6.49
N ASP A 30 -1.20 -9.30 5.80
CA ASP A 30 -2.58 -9.17 5.38
C ASP A 30 -3.58 -9.72 6.45
N GLY A 31 -4.65 -10.36 6.06
CA GLY A 31 -5.60 -11.04 6.97
C GLY A 31 -6.49 -10.07 7.77
N GLY A 32 -6.73 -8.87 7.25
CA GLY A 32 -7.53 -7.85 7.93
C GLY A 32 -6.80 -7.10 9.04
N ARG A 33 -5.52 -7.40 9.26
CA ARG A 33 -4.73 -6.77 10.34
C ARG A 33 -4.31 -5.34 10.03
N VAL A 34 -4.24 -4.99 8.76
CA VAL A 34 -3.90 -3.62 8.33
C VAL A 34 -4.99 -2.65 8.74
N ASN A 35 -6.25 -2.97 8.47
CA ASN A 35 -7.41 -2.11 8.73
C ASN A 35 -8.52 -2.88 9.48
N PRO A 36 -8.30 -3.29 10.73
CA PRO A 36 -9.21 -4.20 11.44
C PRO A 36 -10.59 -3.60 11.75
N PHE A 37 -10.73 -2.27 11.64
CA PHE A 37 -11.98 -1.56 11.93
C PHE A 37 -12.73 -1.11 10.66
N PHE A 38 -12.41 -1.67 9.50
CA PHE A 38 -13.07 -1.31 8.23
C PHE A 38 -14.59 -1.53 8.30
N GLU A 39 -15.03 -2.66 8.81
CA GLU A 39 -16.46 -2.98 8.92
C GLU A 39 -17.18 -2.08 9.94
N ASP A 40 -16.50 -1.71 11.03
CA ASP A 40 -17.02 -0.79 12.04
C ASP A 40 -17.17 0.64 11.53
N GLY A 41 -16.46 0.99 10.43
CA GLY A 41 -16.46 2.31 9.79
C GLY A 41 -17.80 2.74 9.19
N CYS A 42 -18.84 1.91 9.31
CA CYS A 42 -20.20 2.27 8.88
C CYS A 42 -20.90 3.28 9.80
N GLN A 43 -20.36 3.55 11.01
CA GLN A 43 -21.03 4.36 12.03
C GLN A 43 -20.11 5.43 12.64
N GLY A 44 -20.60 6.66 12.70
CA GLY A 44 -20.07 7.76 13.50
C GLY A 44 -18.58 8.06 13.23
N LYS A 45 -17.79 8.17 14.33
CA LYS A 45 -16.36 8.54 14.29
C LYS A 45 -15.47 7.52 13.57
N LEU A 46 -15.95 6.31 13.33
CA LEU A 46 -15.18 5.25 12.67
C LEU A 46 -15.20 5.32 11.14
N ILE A 47 -16.00 6.22 10.56
CA ILE A 47 -16.10 6.38 9.09
C ILE A 47 -14.75 6.59 8.41
N GLY A 48 -13.78 7.18 9.11
CA GLY A 48 -12.42 7.39 8.62
C GLY A 48 -11.68 6.11 8.22
N TYR A 49 -12.08 4.94 8.75
CA TYR A 49 -11.52 3.64 8.34
C TYR A 49 -11.99 3.18 6.95
N ARG A 50 -13.03 3.81 6.38
CA ARG A 50 -13.46 3.59 5.01
C ARG A 50 -12.87 4.57 4.00
N HIS A 51 -12.04 5.50 4.47
CA HIS A 51 -11.45 6.56 3.66
C HIS A 51 -9.93 6.69 3.89
N ASN A 52 -9.25 5.61 4.28
CA ASN A 52 -7.83 5.59 4.65
C ASN A 52 -6.96 4.68 3.76
N CYS A 53 -7.31 4.50 2.49
CA CYS A 53 -6.62 3.58 1.58
C CYS A 53 -5.11 3.86 1.49
N GLN A 54 -4.69 5.13 1.40
CA GLN A 54 -3.29 5.53 1.38
C GLN A 54 -2.55 5.15 2.68
N THR A 55 -3.19 5.29 3.83
CA THR A 55 -2.69 4.84 5.13
C THR A 55 -2.53 3.32 5.16
N CYS A 56 -3.52 2.60 4.64
CA CYS A 56 -3.50 1.14 4.60
C CYS A 56 -2.35 0.58 3.74
N VAL A 57 -2.02 1.22 2.61
CA VAL A 57 -0.86 0.85 1.80
C VAL A 57 0.44 1.05 2.59
N ALA A 58 0.62 2.20 3.25
CA ALA A 58 1.80 2.46 4.07
C ALA A 58 1.96 1.45 5.21
N VAL A 59 0.86 1.14 5.90
CA VAL A 59 0.83 0.14 6.98
C VAL A 59 1.13 -1.26 6.47
N TYR A 60 0.57 -1.66 5.33
CA TYR A 60 0.88 -2.96 4.73
C TYR A 60 2.38 -3.09 4.45
N VAL A 61 3.01 -2.08 3.85
CA VAL A 61 4.46 -2.07 3.60
C VAL A 61 5.25 -2.11 4.92
N ALA A 62 4.82 -1.38 5.95
CA ALA A 62 5.44 -1.44 7.28
C ALA A 62 5.42 -2.87 7.84
N ARG A 63 4.27 -3.54 7.75
CA ARG A 63 4.13 -4.94 8.20
C ARG A 63 5.01 -5.88 7.40
N ARG A 64 5.07 -5.76 6.07
CA ARG A 64 5.98 -6.54 5.23
C ARG A 64 7.45 -6.38 5.67
N LYS A 65 7.80 -5.21 6.20
CA LYS A 65 9.14 -4.89 6.73
C LYS A 65 9.36 -5.33 8.20
N GLY A 66 8.36 -5.88 8.88
CA GLY A 66 8.50 -6.42 10.23
C GLY A 66 7.87 -5.58 11.34
N TYR A 67 7.21 -4.47 11.05
CA TYR A 67 6.53 -3.66 12.06
C TYR A 67 5.10 -4.15 12.28
N ASP A 68 4.78 -4.58 13.50
CA ASP A 68 3.41 -5.01 13.83
C ASP A 68 2.52 -3.81 14.17
N VAL A 69 2.12 -3.11 13.12
CA VAL A 69 1.30 -1.88 13.17
C VAL A 69 -0.03 -2.06 12.45
N ARG A 70 -1.00 -1.18 12.75
CA ARG A 70 -2.29 -1.08 12.07
C ARG A 70 -2.61 0.34 11.66
N ALA A 71 -3.48 0.50 10.68
CA ALA A 71 -3.87 1.79 10.14
C ALA A 71 -4.72 2.59 11.13
N LEU A 72 -4.50 3.90 11.16
CA LEU A 72 -5.39 4.86 11.79
C LEU A 72 -6.48 5.32 10.80
N PRO A 73 -7.63 5.80 11.31
CA PRO A 73 -8.68 6.34 10.46
C PRO A 73 -8.25 7.66 9.82
N ASN A 74 -8.81 7.97 8.67
CA ASN A 74 -8.67 9.30 8.08
C ASN A 74 -9.47 10.32 8.92
N LEU A 75 -8.76 11.17 9.63
CA LEU A 75 -9.30 12.26 10.45
C LEU A 75 -9.09 13.64 9.81
N ASN A 76 -8.84 13.70 8.50
CA ASN A 76 -8.61 14.93 7.74
C ASN A 76 -7.46 15.80 8.28
N ASN A 77 -6.45 15.19 8.91
CA ASN A 77 -5.25 15.92 9.33
C ASN A 77 -4.36 16.28 8.12
N LYS A 78 -3.39 17.19 8.32
CA LYS A 78 -2.52 17.67 7.23
C LYS A 78 -1.73 16.56 6.55
N ASN A 79 -1.26 15.58 7.31
CA ASN A 79 -0.47 14.47 6.78
C ASN A 79 -1.32 13.58 5.86
N ILE A 80 -2.52 13.22 6.30
CA ILE A 80 -3.46 12.43 5.50
C ILE A 80 -3.88 13.20 4.24
N TYR A 81 -4.10 14.52 4.36
CA TYR A 81 -4.39 15.37 3.21
C TYR A 81 -3.25 15.31 2.17
N SER A 82 -1.99 15.44 2.61
CA SER A 82 -0.83 15.34 1.74
C SER A 82 -0.74 13.97 1.05
N LEU A 83 -0.93 12.89 1.81
CA LEU A 83 -0.92 11.53 1.28
C LEU A 83 -2.08 11.25 0.31
N SER A 84 -3.23 11.91 0.48
CA SER A 84 -4.36 11.79 -0.45
C SER A 84 -4.03 12.34 -1.85
N HIS A 85 -3.10 13.30 -1.92
CA HIS A 85 -2.62 13.86 -3.18
C HIS A 85 -1.43 13.08 -3.75
N ASN A 86 -0.56 12.59 -2.89
CA ASN A 86 0.61 11.81 -3.28
C ASN A 86 1.01 10.82 -2.16
N THR A 87 0.60 9.58 -2.30
CA THR A 87 0.87 8.53 -1.30
C THR A 87 2.36 8.19 -1.20
N THR A 88 3.14 8.41 -2.27
CA THR A 88 4.58 8.13 -2.25
C THR A 88 5.34 8.99 -1.24
N LEU A 89 4.77 10.11 -0.79
CA LEU A 89 5.34 10.95 0.28
C LEU A 89 5.51 10.20 1.62
N ALA A 90 4.77 9.11 1.84
CA ALA A 90 4.95 8.27 3.02
C ALA A 90 6.26 7.47 3.03
N PHE A 91 7.02 7.50 1.94
CA PHE A 91 8.20 6.66 1.72
C PHE A 91 9.40 7.50 1.31
N VAL A 92 10.57 7.16 1.84
CA VAL A 92 11.84 7.81 1.50
C VAL A 92 12.96 6.78 1.37
N ASN A 93 13.90 7.02 0.48
CA ASN A 93 15.15 6.28 0.43
C ASN A 93 16.20 6.93 1.35
N GLN A 94 17.39 6.36 1.42
CA GLN A 94 18.50 6.87 2.22
C GLN A 94 18.97 8.28 1.81
N ASN A 95 18.61 8.75 0.60
CA ASN A 95 18.93 10.10 0.11
C ASN A 95 17.78 11.10 0.40
N GLY A 96 16.69 10.67 1.04
CA GLY A 96 15.51 11.49 1.26
C GLY A 96 14.59 11.65 0.05
N GLU A 97 14.78 10.83 -1.00
CA GLU A 97 13.98 10.87 -2.21
C GLU A 97 12.75 9.97 -2.08
N HIS A 98 11.63 10.38 -2.70
CA HIS A 98 10.40 9.62 -2.72
C HIS A 98 10.31 8.67 -3.94
N PRO A 99 9.55 7.56 -3.86
CA PRO A 99 9.30 6.71 -5.01
C PRO A 99 8.66 7.48 -6.17
N THR A 100 9.10 7.19 -7.38
CA THR A 100 8.52 7.77 -8.59
C THR A 100 7.36 6.92 -9.09
N GLU A 101 6.23 7.56 -9.34
CA GLU A 101 5.08 6.91 -9.95
C GLU A 101 5.28 6.75 -11.47
N LYS A 102 5.15 5.52 -11.95
CA LYS A 102 5.16 5.17 -13.37
C LYS A 102 3.73 5.07 -13.89
N PRO A 103 3.30 5.95 -14.81
CA PRO A 103 1.97 5.86 -15.41
C PRO A 103 1.89 4.65 -16.35
N LYS A 104 0.66 4.13 -16.54
CA LYS A 104 0.43 3.04 -17.51
C LYS A 104 0.89 3.37 -18.93
N GLY A 105 0.83 4.64 -19.31
CA GLY A 105 1.36 5.11 -20.59
C GLY A 105 0.74 4.40 -21.81
N HIS A 106 1.61 3.91 -22.69
CA HIS A 106 1.25 3.28 -23.97
C HIS A 106 0.69 1.86 -23.89
N TYR A 107 0.70 1.24 -22.73
CA TYR A 107 0.15 -0.12 -22.58
C TYR A 107 -1.35 -0.13 -22.90
N GLN A 108 -1.75 -0.92 -23.89
CA GLN A 108 -3.16 -1.02 -24.30
C GLN A 108 -4.00 -1.68 -23.20
N LYS A 109 -3.51 -2.80 -22.67
CA LYS A 109 -4.18 -3.53 -21.59
C LYS A 109 -3.50 -3.26 -20.25
N THR A 110 -4.29 -3.10 -19.22
CA THR A 110 -3.78 -2.86 -17.87
C THR A 110 -3.05 -4.07 -17.31
N LEU A 111 -3.51 -5.27 -17.64
CA LEU A 111 -2.85 -6.49 -17.18
C LEU A 111 -1.46 -6.66 -17.81
N ASP A 112 -1.29 -6.25 -19.09
CA ASP A 112 0.02 -6.25 -19.73
C ASP A 112 0.99 -5.29 -19.03
N PHE A 113 0.50 -4.10 -18.65
CA PHE A 113 1.27 -3.15 -17.84
C PHE A 113 1.75 -3.77 -16.53
N LEU A 114 0.84 -4.37 -15.76
CA LEU A 114 1.19 -5.00 -14.48
C LEU A 114 2.11 -6.20 -14.67
N ASN A 115 1.86 -7.04 -15.67
CA ASN A 115 2.71 -8.19 -15.95
C ASN A 115 4.14 -7.82 -16.37
N THR A 116 4.32 -6.67 -16.99
CA THR A 116 5.64 -6.17 -17.39
C THR A 116 6.37 -5.49 -16.23
N GLU A 117 5.66 -4.67 -15.45
CA GLU A 117 6.29 -3.75 -14.49
C GLU A 117 6.40 -4.33 -13.08
N VAL A 118 5.51 -5.25 -12.69
CA VAL A 118 5.55 -5.85 -11.35
C VAL A 118 6.50 -7.03 -11.34
N SER A 119 7.61 -6.90 -10.62
CA SER A 119 8.66 -7.92 -10.49
C SER A 119 8.44 -8.82 -9.27
N GLU A 120 9.08 -10.01 -9.26
CA GLU A 120 9.10 -10.90 -8.08
C GLU A 120 9.79 -10.22 -6.90
N ASN A 121 9.32 -10.56 -5.70
CA ASN A 121 9.88 -10.08 -4.42
C ASN A 121 9.87 -8.56 -4.25
N ARG A 122 8.98 -7.87 -4.95
CA ARG A 122 8.82 -6.41 -4.83
C ARG A 122 7.38 -6.04 -4.51
N VAL A 123 7.22 -4.98 -3.73
CA VAL A 123 5.93 -4.42 -3.31
C VAL A 123 5.71 -3.11 -4.02
N TYR A 124 4.59 -2.98 -4.70
CA TYR A 124 4.23 -1.78 -5.44
C TYR A 124 2.94 -1.17 -4.90
N SER A 125 2.86 0.15 -4.88
CA SER A 125 1.56 0.81 -4.83
C SER A 125 0.98 0.93 -6.24
N LEU A 126 -0.32 0.68 -6.37
CA LEU A 126 -1.09 0.87 -7.60
C LEU A 126 -2.20 1.88 -7.32
N CYS A 127 -1.99 3.10 -7.79
CA CYS A 127 -2.94 4.20 -7.65
C CYS A 127 -3.76 4.36 -8.93
N PHE A 128 -5.05 4.64 -8.78
CA PHE A 128 -5.95 4.86 -9.91
C PHE A 128 -7.12 5.77 -9.53
N GLN A 129 -7.78 6.31 -10.54
CA GLN A 129 -9.01 7.09 -10.40
C GLN A 129 -10.21 6.26 -10.90
N TRP A 130 -11.35 6.33 -10.22
CA TRP A 130 -12.56 5.69 -10.70
C TRP A 130 -13.13 6.43 -11.94
N LYS A 131 -13.52 5.68 -12.98
CA LYS A 131 -14.17 6.27 -14.17
C LYS A 131 -15.45 7.01 -13.78
N GLY A 132 -15.60 8.23 -14.27
CA GLY A 132 -16.78 9.05 -14.00
C GLY A 132 -16.87 9.63 -12.59
N ARG A 133 -15.81 9.47 -11.77
CA ARG A 133 -15.74 10.01 -10.40
C ARG A 133 -14.50 10.91 -10.23
N ARG A 134 -14.55 11.79 -9.23
CA ARG A 134 -13.40 12.65 -8.87
C ARG A 134 -12.45 12.00 -7.89
N ASP A 135 -12.91 10.97 -7.19
CA ASP A 135 -12.11 10.20 -6.24
C ASP A 135 -11.35 9.06 -6.93
N GLY A 136 -10.32 8.62 -6.26
CA GLY A 136 -9.49 7.49 -6.65
C GLY A 136 -9.36 6.46 -5.53
N HIS A 137 -8.52 5.49 -5.78
CA HIS A 137 -8.15 4.48 -4.80
C HIS A 137 -6.70 4.08 -4.98
N ILE A 138 -6.10 3.53 -3.94
CA ILE A 138 -4.76 2.98 -3.99
C ILE A 138 -4.76 1.61 -3.32
N VAL A 139 -4.08 0.68 -3.96
CA VAL A 139 -3.96 -0.72 -3.55
C VAL A 139 -2.51 -1.15 -3.68
N VAL A 140 -2.21 -2.38 -3.33
CA VAL A 140 -0.88 -2.99 -3.48
C VAL A 140 -0.89 -3.95 -4.65
N ALA A 141 0.21 -4.02 -5.39
CA ALA A 141 0.48 -5.05 -6.40
C ALA A 141 1.79 -5.76 -6.06
N GLU A 142 1.77 -7.09 -6.11
CA GLU A 142 2.93 -7.95 -5.93
C GLU A 142 2.92 -9.08 -6.95
N ARG A 143 4.10 -9.66 -7.26
CA ARG A 143 4.17 -10.90 -8.02
C ARG A 143 4.48 -12.04 -7.07
N MET A 144 3.65 -13.05 -7.10
CA MET A 144 3.77 -14.25 -6.26
C MET A 144 3.61 -15.51 -7.10
N GLY A 145 4.67 -16.33 -7.13
CA GLY A 145 4.68 -17.56 -7.94
C GLY A 145 4.45 -17.30 -9.43
N GLY A 146 5.07 -16.27 -9.98
CA GLY A 146 4.97 -15.89 -11.40
C GLY A 146 3.71 -15.09 -11.76
N LYS A 147 2.74 -14.93 -10.85
CA LYS A 147 1.47 -14.24 -11.10
C LYS A 147 1.38 -12.90 -10.36
N VAL A 148 0.82 -11.91 -11.02
CA VAL A 148 0.47 -10.65 -10.36
C VAL A 148 -0.77 -10.85 -9.49
N VAL A 149 -0.68 -10.37 -8.27
CA VAL A 149 -1.78 -10.26 -7.31
C VAL A 149 -1.96 -8.79 -6.97
N VAL A 150 -3.18 -8.30 -7.00
CA VAL A 150 -3.54 -6.99 -6.48
C VAL A 150 -4.26 -7.19 -5.17
N TYR A 151 -3.79 -6.51 -4.14
CA TYR A 151 -4.34 -6.59 -2.79
C TYR A 151 -4.80 -5.21 -2.32
N ASP A 152 -6.03 -5.13 -1.85
CA ASP A 152 -6.60 -3.95 -1.22
C ASP A 152 -6.51 -4.07 0.31
N PRO A 153 -5.49 -3.48 0.94
CA PRO A 153 -5.30 -3.60 2.39
C PRO A 153 -6.35 -2.82 3.20
N GLN A 154 -7.12 -1.94 2.57
CA GLN A 154 -8.22 -1.24 3.23
C GLN A 154 -9.40 -2.16 3.47
N THR A 155 -9.76 -2.98 2.48
CA THR A 155 -10.93 -3.88 2.50
C THR A 155 -10.57 -5.34 2.74
N ASN A 156 -9.28 -5.65 2.88
CA ASN A 156 -8.75 -7.01 3.00
C ASN A 156 -9.12 -7.92 1.81
N LYS A 157 -9.17 -7.35 0.59
CA LYS A 157 -9.56 -8.08 -0.60
C LYS A 157 -8.39 -8.32 -1.55
N GLN A 158 -8.22 -9.56 -1.97
CA GLN A 158 -7.31 -9.94 -3.04
C GLN A 158 -8.05 -10.02 -4.38
N TYR A 159 -7.36 -9.63 -5.45
CA TYR A 159 -7.80 -9.74 -6.84
C TYR A 159 -6.75 -10.51 -7.63
N LYS A 160 -7.17 -11.52 -8.38
CA LYS A 160 -6.32 -12.37 -9.20
C LYS A 160 -6.89 -12.51 -10.61
N ASP A 161 -6.01 -12.70 -11.59
CA ASP A 161 -6.38 -13.00 -12.97
C ASP A 161 -7.51 -12.07 -13.52
N ASN A 162 -8.67 -12.61 -13.84
CA ASN A 162 -9.79 -11.86 -14.39
C ASN A 162 -10.37 -10.81 -13.42
N GLU A 163 -10.25 -11.00 -12.10
CA GLU A 163 -10.74 -10.03 -11.13
C GLU A 163 -9.92 -8.73 -11.18
N ILE A 164 -8.61 -8.81 -11.46
CA ILE A 164 -7.76 -7.63 -11.70
C ILE A 164 -8.29 -6.87 -12.92
N THR A 165 -8.58 -7.59 -14.01
CA THR A 165 -9.13 -6.98 -15.23
C THR A 165 -10.48 -6.32 -14.95
N GLN A 166 -11.37 -6.97 -14.20
CA GLN A 166 -12.68 -6.42 -13.83
C GLN A 166 -12.55 -5.17 -12.94
N LEU A 167 -11.67 -5.20 -11.92
CA LEU A 167 -11.40 -4.04 -11.07
C LEU A 167 -10.92 -2.87 -11.93
N LEU A 168 -9.87 -3.09 -12.71
CA LEU A 168 -9.16 -2.04 -13.43
C LEU A 168 -9.89 -1.57 -14.70
N SER A 169 -10.86 -2.33 -15.21
CA SER A 169 -11.75 -1.86 -16.29
C SER A 169 -12.59 -0.64 -15.89
N ARG A 170 -12.81 -0.44 -14.59
CA ARG A 170 -13.57 0.67 -14.02
C ARG A 170 -12.71 1.88 -13.66
N THR A 171 -11.42 1.85 -14.01
CA THR A 171 -10.45 2.86 -13.58
C THR A 171 -9.76 3.53 -14.77
N ASN A 172 -9.15 4.68 -14.49
CA ASN A 172 -8.25 5.41 -15.38
C ASN A 172 -7.06 5.97 -14.57
N ASN A 173 -6.14 6.65 -15.24
CA ASN A 173 -4.98 7.30 -14.62
C ASN A 173 -4.18 6.36 -13.70
N LEU A 174 -3.97 5.10 -14.14
CA LEU A 174 -3.20 4.13 -13.38
C LEU A 174 -1.73 4.56 -13.29
N ARG A 175 -1.21 4.49 -12.05
CA ARG A 175 0.18 4.78 -11.72
C ARG A 175 0.69 3.72 -10.76
N LEU A 176 1.88 3.23 -11.00
CA LEU A 176 2.57 2.21 -10.22
C LEU A 176 3.84 2.81 -9.62
N ALA A 177 4.10 2.59 -8.34
CA ALA A 177 5.37 2.95 -7.72
C ALA A 177 5.94 1.77 -6.95
N ASP A 178 7.21 1.48 -7.14
CA ASP A 178 7.94 0.49 -6.39
C ASP A 178 8.28 1.05 -5.00
N LEU A 179 7.89 0.35 -3.96
CA LEU A 179 8.06 0.76 -2.56
C LEU A 179 9.11 -0.08 -1.82
N THR A 180 9.68 -1.08 -2.47
CA THR A 180 10.50 -2.13 -1.85
C THR A 180 11.71 -1.57 -1.11
N ASP A 181 12.49 -0.74 -1.80
CA ASP A 181 13.77 -0.21 -1.32
C ASP A 181 13.63 1.11 -0.54
N TYR A 182 12.40 1.49 -0.20
CA TYR A 182 12.10 2.72 0.52
C TYR A 182 11.71 2.40 1.97
N SER A 183 12.15 3.22 2.89
CA SER A 183 11.69 3.24 4.30
C SER A 183 10.45 4.12 4.43
N LEU A 184 9.71 3.97 5.53
CA LEU A 184 8.63 4.90 5.86
C LEU A 184 9.23 6.24 6.32
N ASP A 185 8.67 7.36 5.87
CA ASP A 185 9.02 8.67 6.37
C ASP A 185 8.39 8.87 7.76
N GLU A 186 9.25 8.97 8.78
CA GLU A 186 8.85 9.04 10.19
C GLU A 186 7.85 10.18 10.48
N LYS A 187 7.92 11.27 9.73
CA LYS A 187 7.00 12.42 9.91
C LYS A 187 5.53 12.05 9.69
N PHE A 188 5.24 10.95 8.98
CA PHE A 188 3.89 10.48 8.75
C PHE A 188 3.48 9.38 9.74
N CYS A 189 4.41 8.58 10.25
CA CYS A 189 4.14 7.34 10.95
C CYS A 189 3.13 7.48 12.10
N ASP A 190 3.36 8.37 13.06
CA ASP A 190 2.49 8.55 14.23
C ASP A 190 1.08 9.04 13.87
N SER A 191 0.92 9.68 12.71
CA SER A 191 -0.37 10.23 12.27
C SER A 191 -1.20 9.25 11.45
N ILE A 192 -0.59 8.16 10.96
CA ILE A 192 -1.25 7.21 10.05
C ILE A 192 -1.27 5.77 10.57
N MET A 193 -0.45 5.43 11.56
CA MET A 193 -0.38 4.07 12.10
C MET A 193 -0.12 4.06 13.61
N LYS A 194 -0.36 2.91 14.24
CA LYS A 194 0.00 2.60 15.62
C LYS A 194 0.20 1.11 15.79
N GLY A 195 0.74 0.69 16.92
CA GLY A 195 0.86 -0.72 17.28
C GLY A 195 -0.44 -1.49 17.10
N ALA A 196 -0.35 -2.71 16.60
CA ALA A 196 -1.49 -3.59 16.34
C ALA A 196 -2.10 -4.15 17.62
#